data_b33a29fca4f58d227378286d9dd03e9a
#
_entry.id   b33a29fca4f58d227378286d9dd03e9a
#
_cell.length_a   1.000
_cell.length_b   1.000
_cell.length_c   1.000
_cell.angle_alpha   90.00
_cell.angle_beta   90.00
_cell.angle_gamma   90.00
#
_symmetry.space_group_name_H-M   'P 1'
#
loop_
_entity.id
_entity.type
_entity.pdbx_description
1 polymer ?
#
loop_
_entity_poly.entity_id
_entity_poly.type
_entity_poly.pdbx_seq_one_letter_code
_entity_poly.pdbx_strand_id
1 'polypeptide(L)'
;MAPALDGLPAAERDVDASGPVAELLAAVSPRTLSRIKLGLRAFELLPFPWRFSRLSLAAREDFLRRMEGSRLGVYHELLLMAKVFATLGYAVAPEVEQRIGFETSCRLADGSDPQPSGPLGNTKPAGEEEECDVVVVGSGAGGAVAAATLAEAGLDVIVLEAGRSFNREDYPDQPLDAIAALYRDGGLTIAEGRPPIPVPVARTVGGTTVVNSGTCFRAPAAVLADWRRRFGIEWAGELDPCFAEAEQFLRVTPLDPERMGRNGQLAMEGAAVLGASGGPISRNAGSCVQCSSCPFGCEIDAKRGMHVSYLPRAVAAGARLRTGVEARRVLIEAGQATGVRCIAGALDSRNGCRGTYTVRARQATIVAGGALGTPELLLRSGLGGRQAGRNLHIHPACWVGARYDEEVRGWNGVMQSYYVDEWEPQRLLLEATFTPLAFGGGWLQGTGREHQRAILDFGHIGSIGVHLSDESQGRIGLAGDGSLRASYKLTSEDADRLAFGIARAAEIHFAAGATEVYPNIARVGTLTPKRLAEFEATSFKPSELRLEAFHPMGTARIASESEGVCGPDGSVHGVKGLHVADASLFPTSVGVNPMMTVIAFAQRISGELVRQRDG
;
A
#
# COMPACT_ATOMS: atom_id res chain seq x y z
N MET A 1 -0.97 -6.59 -28.60
CA MET A 1 -1.40 -7.27 -27.39
C MET A 1 -2.91 -7.14 -27.15
N ALA A 2 -3.52 -6.02 -27.49
CA ALA A 2 -4.97 -5.82 -27.42
C ALA A 2 -5.50 -5.50 -28.81
N PRO A 3 -5.95 -6.50 -29.60
CA PRO A 3 -6.58 -6.27 -30.91
C PRO A 3 -7.95 -5.59 -30.73
N ALA A 4 -8.49 -4.96 -31.77
CA ALA A 4 -9.87 -4.46 -31.70
C ALA A 4 -10.85 -5.61 -31.48
N LEU A 5 -11.75 -5.48 -30.52
CA LEU A 5 -12.75 -6.49 -30.16
C LEU A 5 -14.04 -5.82 -29.67
N ASP A 6 -15.17 -6.12 -30.29
CA ASP A 6 -16.51 -5.75 -29.84
C ASP A 6 -16.67 -4.27 -29.37
N GLY A 7 -16.08 -3.35 -30.14
CA GLY A 7 -16.10 -1.91 -29.86
C GLY A 7 -14.95 -1.40 -28.97
N LEU A 8 -14.09 -2.29 -28.43
CA LEU A 8 -12.83 -1.85 -27.84
C LEU A 8 -11.82 -1.49 -28.93
N PRO A 9 -11.07 -0.38 -28.78
CA PRO A 9 -10.02 0.02 -29.71
C PRO A 9 -8.83 -0.97 -29.69
N ALA A 10 -8.08 -1.03 -30.78
CA ALA A 10 -6.80 -1.74 -30.81
C ALA A 10 -5.71 -0.90 -30.15
N ALA A 11 -5.01 -1.45 -29.16
CA ALA A 11 -3.96 -0.76 -28.41
C ALA A 11 -2.78 -0.26 -29.27
N GLU A 12 -2.52 -0.90 -30.42
CA GLU A 12 -1.39 -0.53 -31.29
C GLU A 12 -1.73 0.60 -32.27
N ARG A 13 -3.02 0.88 -32.50
CA ARG A 13 -3.47 1.67 -33.62
C ARG A 13 -4.42 2.79 -33.26
N ASP A 14 -5.28 2.53 -32.29
CA ASP A 14 -6.45 3.36 -32.04
C ASP A 14 -6.32 4.18 -30.75
N VAL A 15 -5.35 3.83 -29.85
CA VAL A 15 -5.11 4.53 -28.59
C VAL A 15 -3.62 4.71 -28.31
N ASP A 16 -3.25 5.79 -27.63
CA ASP A 16 -1.90 5.95 -27.11
C ASP A 16 -1.77 5.28 -25.72
N ALA A 17 -1.52 3.98 -25.73
CA ALA A 17 -1.24 3.23 -24.50
C ALA A 17 0.20 3.43 -23.99
N SER A 18 1.09 4.06 -24.77
CA SER A 18 2.51 4.19 -24.42
C SER A 18 2.84 5.51 -23.71
N GLY A 19 2.16 6.60 -24.06
CA GLY A 19 2.37 7.93 -23.48
C GLY A 19 2.19 7.94 -21.96
N PRO A 20 1.02 7.55 -21.42
CA PRO A 20 0.77 7.52 -19.98
C PRO A 20 1.75 6.63 -19.20
N VAL A 21 2.14 5.48 -19.79
CA VAL A 21 3.15 4.59 -19.18
C VAL A 21 4.54 5.24 -19.17
N ALA A 22 4.91 5.95 -20.23
CA ALA A 22 6.21 6.64 -20.28
C ALA A 22 6.28 7.78 -19.25
N GLU A 23 5.20 8.49 -19.01
CA GLU A 23 5.08 9.52 -17.98
C GLU A 23 5.20 8.93 -16.57
N LEU A 24 4.48 7.85 -16.28
CA LEU A 24 4.64 7.10 -15.04
C LEU A 24 6.09 6.65 -14.84
N LEU A 25 6.73 6.10 -15.87
CA LEU A 25 8.11 5.63 -15.79
C LEU A 25 9.13 6.78 -15.63
N ALA A 26 8.77 8.01 -15.93
CA ALA A 26 9.61 9.17 -15.63
C ALA A 26 9.69 9.50 -14.13
N ALA A 27 8.71 9.06 -13.33
CA ALA A 27 8.70 9.21 -11.88
C ALA A 27 9.48 8.08 -11.14
N VAL A 28 9.90 7.05 -11.87
CA VAL A 28 10.53 5.85 -11.31
C VAL A 28 12.05 6.05 -11.16
N SER A 29 12.63 5.47 -10.11
CA SER A 29 14.07 5.53 -9.87
C SER A 29 14.88 4.91 -11.03
N PRO A 30 16.10 5.39 -11.30
CA PRO A 30 16.95 4.85 -12.38
C PRO A 30 17.17 3.34 -12.27
N ARG A 31 17.23 2.81 -11.06
CA ARG A 31 17.40 1.37 -10.80
C ARG A 31 16.17 0.58 -11.20
N THR A 32 14.98 0.98 -10.72
CA THR A 32 13.71 0.34 -11.06
C THR A 32 13.45 0.43 -12.56
N LEU A 33 13.68 1.60 -13.16
CA LEU A 33 13.56 1.81 -14.60
C LEU A 33 14.49 0.88 -15.41
N SER A 34 15.74 0.72 -14.97
CA SER A 34 16.71 -0.18 -15.64
C SER A 34 16.25 -1.63 -15.60
N ARG A 35 15.66 -2.08 -14.49
CA ARG A 35 15.11 -3.44 -14.34
C ARG A 35 13.90 -3.66 -15.25
N ILE A 36 12.97 -2.70 -15.27
CA ILE A 36 11.80 -2.75 -16.16
C ILE A 36 12.27 -2.84 -17.62
N LYS A 37 13.19 -1.97 -18.04
CA LYS A 37 13.76 -1.99 -19.38
C LYS A 37 14.43 -3.32 -19.73
N LEU A 38 15.17 -3.92 -18.78
CA LEU A 38 15.80 -5.22 -18.98
C LEU A 38 14.75 -6.32 -19.15
N GLY A 39 13.72 -6.34 -18.30
CA GLY A 39 12.65 -7.32 -18.38
C GLY A 39 11.84 -7.21 -19.68
N LEU A 40 11.47 -5.99 -20.10
CA LEU A 40 10.76 -5.75 -21.37
C LEU A 40 11.64 -6.13 -22.58
N ARG A 41 12.95 -5.88 -22.53
CA ARG A 41 13.89 -6.35 -23.57
C ARG A 41 13.99 -7.87 -23.60
N ALA A 42 14.06 -8.53 -22.45
CA ALA A 42 14.04 -9.98 -22.37
C ALA A 42 12.76 -10.55 -22.97
N PHE A 43 11.59 -9.99 -22.61
CA PHE A 43 10.30 -10.37 -23.18
C PHE A 43 10.27 -10.22 -24.72
N GLU A 44 10.76 -9.08 -25.24
CA GLU A 44 10.84 -8.80 -26.68
C GLU A 44 11.70 -9.83 -27.45
N LEU A 45 12.76 -10.35 -26.83
CA LEU A 45 13.72 -11.27 -27.45
C LEU A 45 13.42 -12.75 -27.21
N LEU A 46 12.48 -13.09 -26.33
CA LEU A 46 12.16 -14.49 -25.98
C LEU A 46 11.74 -15.37 -27.17
N PRO A 47 10.97 -14.88 -28.16
CA PRO A 47 10.59 -15.72 -29.32
C PRO A 47 11.72 -15.84 -30.35
N PHE A 48 12.99 -16.01 -29.90
CA PHE A 48 14.15 -16.16 -30.77
C PHE A 48 13.92 -17.20 -31.90
N PRO A 49 14.39 -16.93 -33.16
CA PRO A 49 15.21 -15.79 -33.59
C PRO A 49 14.41 -14.49 -33.90
N TRP A 50 13.12 -14.50 -33.75
CA TRP A 50 12.24 -13.38 -34.03
C TRP A 50 12.11 -12.48 -32.80
N ARG A 51 11.69 -11.24 -33.02
CA ARG A 51 11.28 -10.33 -31.94
C ARG A 51 9.78 -10.43 -31.77
N PHE A 52 9.28 -10.33 -30.51
CA PHE A 52 7.84 -10.38 -30.24
C PHE A 52 7.06 -9.34 -31.05
N SER A 53 7.56 -8.11 -31.14
CA SER A 53 6.94 -7.01 -31.90
C SER A 53 6.82 -7.28 -33.41
N ARG A 54 7.62 -8.20 -33.95
CA ARG A 54 7.63 -8.57 -35.38
C ARG A 54 6.79 -9.80 -35.72
N LEU A 55 6.25 -10.48 -34.72
CA LEU A 55 5.35 -11.60 -34.91
C LEU A 55 4.00 -11.12 -35.46
N SER A 56 3.32 -11.95 -36.25
CA SER A 56 1.92 -11.74 -36.57
C SER A 56 1.05 -11.79 -35.31
N LEU A 57 -0.15 -11.21 -35.35
CA LEU A 57 -1.07 -11.21 -34.21
C LEU A 57 -1.33 -12.62 -33.68
N ALA A 58 -1.64 -13.59 -34.59
CA ALA A 58 -1.86 -14.97 -34.20
C ALA A 58 -0.63 -15.61 -33.54
N ALA A 59 0.57 -15.34 -34.05
CA ALA A 59 1.81 -15.87 -33.49
C ALA A 59 2.12 -15.22 -32.11
N ARG A 60 1.78 -13.95 -31.89
CA ARG A 60 1.87 -13.30 -30.58
C ARG A 60 0.92 -13.94 -29.56
N GLU A 61 -0.34 -14.13 -29.91
CA GLU A 61 -1.32 -14.77 -29.03
C GLU A 61 -0.90 -16.20 -28.66
N ASP A 62 -0.42 -16.96 -29.60
CA ASP A 62 0.10 -18.33 -29.38
C ASP A 62 1.33 -18.34 -28.47
N PHE A 63 2.24 -17.37 -28.65
CA PHE A 63 3.41 -17.22 -27.79
C PHE A 63 3.02 -16.85 -26.35
N LEU A 64 2.09 -15.91 -26.15
CA LEU A 64 1.60 -15.51 -24.83
C LEU A 64 0.91 -16.68 -24.12
N ARG A 65 0.06 -17.47 -24.81
CA ARG A 65 -0.57 -18.68 -24.24
C ARG A 65 0.47 -19.71 -23.81
N ARG A 66 1.53 -19.91 -24.60
CA ARG A 66 2.63 -20.82 -24.21
C ARG A 66 3.38 -20.32 -22.97
N MET A 67 3.60 -19.00 -22.84
CA MET A 67 4.19 -18.42 -21.63
C MET A 67 3.28 -18.65 -20.41
N GLU A 68 1.98 -18.42 -20.56
CA GLU A 68 0.98 -18.59 -19.50
C GLU A 68 0.88 -20.05 -19.03
N GLY A 69 0.92 -21.02 -19.94
CA GLY A 69 0.91 -22.46 -19.65
C GLY A 69 2.28 -23.03 -19.25
N SER A 70 3.35 -22.25 -19.24
CA SER A 70 4.70 -22.72 -18.96
C SER A 70 4.86 -23.17 -17.50
N ARG A 71 5.75 -24.15 -17.25
CA ARG A 71 6.20 -24.51 -15.89
C ARG A 71 7.35 -23.64 -15.36
N LEU A 72 7.90 -22.77 -16.22
CA LEU A 72 9.02 -21.89 -15.86
C LEU A 72 8.49 -20.58 -15.28
N GLY A 73 8.71 -20.34 -13.98
CA GLY A 73 8.23 -19.15 -13.29
C GLY A 73 8.70 -17.83 -13.92
N VAL A 74 9.90 -17.78 -14.51
CA VAL A 74 10.42 -16.60 -15.21
C VAL A 74 9.52 -16.18 -16.40
N TYR A 75 8.87 -17.11 -17.07
CA TYR A 75 7.93 -16.77 -18.15
C TYR A 75 6.66 -16.12 -17.60
N HIS A 76 6.17 -16.58 -16.46
CA HIS A 76 5.03 -15.95 -15.78
C HIS A 76 5.38 -14.55 -15.29
N GLU A 77 6.56 -14.35 -14.71
CA GLU A 77 7.02 -13.04 -14.22
C GLU A 77 7.15 -12.03 -15.38
N LEU A 78 7.77 -12.44 -16.49
CA LEU A 78 7.92 -11.58 -17.67
C LEU A 78 6.58 -11.31 -18.38
N LEU A 79 5.72 -12.31 -18.46
CA LEU A 79 4.36 -12.15 -19.00
C LEU A 79 3.53 -11.20 -18.15
N LEU A 80 3.53 -11.40 -16.82
CA LEU A 80 2.80 -10.53 -15.89
C LEU A 80 3.29 -9.08 -15.99
N MET A 81 4.59 -8.86 -15.99
CA MET A 81 5.17 -7.52 -16.16
C MET A 81 4.71 -6.87 -17.48
N ALA A 82 4.83 -7.59 -18.60
CA ALA A 82 4.41 -7.07 -19.90
C ALA A 82 2.90 -6.79 -19.94
N LYS A 83 2.09 -7.66 -19.33
CA LYS A 83 0.64 -7.53 -19.23
C LYS A 83 0.25 -6.30 -18.37
N VAL A 84 0.87 -6.13 -17.20
CA VAL A 84 0.63 -4.99 -16.32
C VAL A 84 0.90 -3.68 -17.05
N PHE A 85 2.07 -3.49 -17.65
CA PHE A 85 2.37 -2.24 -18.36
C PHE A 85 1.49 -2.01 -19.58
N ALA A 86 1.17 -3.06 -20.34
CA ALA A 86 0.26 -2.93 -21.48
C ALA A 86 -1.16 -2.53 -21.02
N THR A 87 -1.63 -3.11 -19.91
CA THR A 87 -2.97 -2.82 -19.39
C THR A 87 -3.02 -1.46 -18.71
N LEU A 88 -1.99 -1.07 -17.97
CA LEU A 88 -1.90 0.27 -17.37
C LEU A 88 -2.16 1.37 -18.40
N GLY A 89 -1.44 1.36 -19.51
CA GLY A 89 -1.61 2.37 -20.55
C GLY A 89 -2.92 2.23 -21.35
N TYR A 90 -3.39 1.01 -21.56
CA TYR A 90 -4.61 0.76 -22.29
C TYR A 90 -5.88 1.10 -21.49
N ALA A 91 -5.89 0.76 -20.21
CA ALA A 91 -7.05 0.91 -19.33
C ALA A 91 -7.41 2.37 -19.00
N VAL A 92 -6.44 3.29 -19.08
CA VAL A 92 -6.67 4.73 -18.86
C VAL A 92 -7.01 5.48 -20.14
N ALA A 93 -7.15 4.78 -21.27
CA ALA A 93 -7.57 5.42 -22.51
C ALA A 93 -9.06 5.78 -22.44
N PRO A 94 -9.47 7.03 -22.71
CA PRO A 94 -10.86 7.47 -22.59
C PRO A 94 -11.83 6.62 -23.40
N GLU A 95 -11.41 6.13 -24.56
CA GLU A 95 -12.22 5.26 -25.43
C GLU A 95 -12.49 3.90 -24.79
N VAL A 96 -11.53 3.38 -23.98
CA VAL A 96 -11.69 2.12 -23.24
C VAL A 96 -12.61 2.33 -22.05
N GLU A 97 -12.35 3.38 -21.24
CA GLU A 97 -13.18 3.73 -20.08
C GLU A 97 -14.64 3.98 -20.51
N GLN A 98 -14.87 4.76 -21.55
CA GLN A 98 -16.19 5.01 -22.08
C GLN A 98 -16.87 3.72 -22.55
N ARG A 99 -16.14 2.82 -23.21
CA ARG A 99 -16.69 1.55 -23.73
C ARG A 99 -17.16 0.61 -22.63
N ILE A 100 -16.49 0.58 -21.48
CA ILE A 100 -16.86 -0.26 -20.33
C ILE A 100 -17.75 0.48 -19.32
N GLY A 101 -18.02 1.77 -19.54
CA GLY A 101 -18.81 2.62 -18.62
C GLY A 101 -18.09 2.88 -17.30
N PHE A 102 -16.76 2.94 -17.32
CA PHE A 102 -15.96 3.19 -16.14
C PHE A 102 -15.88 4.69 -15.86
N GLU A 103 -16.36 5.12 -14.71
CA GLU A 103 -16.33 6.50 -14.25
C GLU A 103 -15.79 6.53 -12.81
N THR A 104 -14.71 7.28 -12.58
CA THR A 104 -14.03 7.39 -11.28
C THR A 104 -13.96 8.81 -10.74
N SER A 105 -14.86 9.70 -11.10
CA SER A 105 -14.83 11.06 -10.57
C SER A 105 -15.33 11.11 -9.12
N CYS A 106 -14.50 11.62 -8.22
CA CYS A 106 -14.86 11.89 -6.82
C CYS A 106 -15.53 13.28 -6.69
N ARG A 107 -16.57 13.54 -7.49
CA ARG A 107 -17.28 14.84 -7.50
C ARG A 107 -18.51 14.78 -6.60
N LEU A 108 -18.71 15.83 -5.79
CA LEU A 108 -19.95 16.02 -5.07
C LEU A 108 -21.07 16.36 -6.06
N ALA A 109 -22.12 15.53 -6.11
CA ALA A 109 -23.21 15.68 -7.03
C ALA A 109 -24.06 16.95 -6.77
N ASP A 110 -24.01 17.51 -5.56
CA ASP A 110 -24.86 18.60 -5.08
C ASP A 110 -24.09 19.88 -4.72
N GLY A 111 -22.78 19.93 -4.94
CA GLY A 111 -21.93 21.07 -4.55
C GLY A 111 -21.80 21.26 -3.03
N SER A 112 -22.31 20.32 -2.21
CA SER A 112 -22.09 20.37 -0.77
C SER A 112 -20.62 20.15 -0.44
N ASP A 113 -20.00 21.11 0.25
CA ASP A 113 -18.61 21.01 0.64
C ASP A 113 -18.48 20.31 2.00
N PRO A 114 -17.94 19.09 2.07
CA PRO A 114 -17.55 18.51 3.34
C PRO A 114 -16.46 19.39 3.91
N GLN A 115 -16.63 19.92 5.09
CA GLN A 115 -15.86 20.94 5.81
C GLN A 115 -14.40 21.08 5.32
N PRO A 116 -13.98 22.26 4.85
CA PRO A 116 -12.62 22.49 4.38
C PRO A 116 -11.63 22.26 5.50
N SER A 117 -10.73 21.32 5.34
CA SER A 117 -9.48 21.29 6.08
C SER A 117 -8.61 22.39 5.48
N GLY A 118 -8.17 23.35 6.29
CA GLY A 118 -7.26 24.40 5.83
C GLY A 118 -6.03 23.78 5.16
N PRO A 119 -5.58 24.29 4.01
CA PRO A 119 -4.45 23.74 3.28
C PRO A 119 -3.18 23.83 4.13
N LEU A 120 -2.46 22.71 4.26
CA LEU A 120 -1.15 22.68 4.92
C LEU A 120 -0.05 23.38 4.11
N GLY A 121 -0.28 23.57 2.81
CA GLY A 121 0.66 24.17 1.89
C GLY A 121 1.99 23.39 1.74
N ASN A 122 2.78 23.81 0.75
CA ASN A 122 4.15 23.33 0.59
C ASN A 122 5.12 24.32 1.21
N THR A 123 5.70 23.98 2.35
CA THR A 123 6.58 24.85 3.12
C THR A 123 8.03 24.43 2.97
N LYS A 124 8.85 25.34 2.43
CA LYS A 124 10.30 25.13 2.30
C LYS A 124 11.03 25.41 3.62
N PRO A 125 12.26 24.88 3.80
CA PRO A 125 13.14 25.28 4.88
C PRO A 125 13.36 26.79 4.91
N ALA A 126 13.45 27.37 6.12
CA ALA A 126 13.71 28.80 6.29
C ALA A 126 15.18 29.18 6.02
N GLY A 127 16.08 28.20 5.97
CA GLY A 127 17.52 28.38 5.75
C GLY A 127 18.20 27.04 5.50
N GLU A 128 19.53 26.99 5.65
CA GLU A 128 20.31 25.75 5.57
C GLU A 128 20.27 24.92 6.86
N GLU A 129 19.96 25.59 7.99
CA GLU A 129 19.86 24.96 9.32
C GLU A 129 18.69 25.55 10.11
N GLU A 130 17.95 24.70 10.81
CA GLU A 130 16.90 25.07 11.76
C GLU A 130 17.07 24.25 13.06
N GLU A 131 16.55 24.81 14.17
CA GLU A 131 16.53 24.16 15.47
C GLU A 131 15.10 23.94 15.98
N CYS A 132 14.94 22.90 16.80
CA CYS A 132 13.69 22.56 17.47
C CYS A 132 13.95 21.74 18.74
N ASP A 133 12.92 21.47 19.54
CA ASP A 133 13.01 20.49 20.62
C ASP A 133 13.00 19.07 20.06
N VAL A 134 12.07 18.79 19.16
CA VAL A 134 11.91 17.47 18.55
C VAL A 134 11.78 17.58 17.04
N VAL A 135 12.60 16.80 16.32
CA VAL A 135 12.41 16.60 14.87
C VAL A 135 11.70 15.28 14.63
N VAL A 136 10.64 15.32 13.82
CA VAL A 136 9.87 14.14 13.37
C VAL A 136 10.13 13.91 11.89
N VAL A 137 10.65 12.75 11.52
CA VAL A 137 10.96 12.37 10.14
C VAL A 137 9.86 11.50 9.56
N GLY A 138 9.08 12.03 8.66
CA GLY A 138 7.89 11.44 8.05
C GLY A 138 6.59 12.00 8.63
N SER A 139 5.62 12.23 7.76
CA SER A 139 4.32 12.83 8.06
C SER A 139 3.15 11.85 7.97
N GLY A 140 3.46 10.54 7.89
CA GLY A 140 2.47 9.46 7.86
C GLY A 140 1.74 9.26 9.19
N ALA A 141 1.02 8.14 9.32
CA ALA A 141 0.17 7.83 10.48
C ALA A 141 0.89 8.02 11.82
N GLY A 142 2.13 7.52 11.95
CA GLY A 142 2.88 7.65 13.20
C GLY A 142 3.43 9.05 13.43
N GLY A 143 4.10 9.62 12.40
CA GLY A 143 4.75 10.92 12.54
C GLY A 143 3.78 12.08 12.76
N ALA A 144 2.63 12.07 12.10
CA ALA A 144 1.59 13.09 12.30
C ALA A 144 1.02 13.06 13.71
N VAL A 145 0.79 11.86 14.25
CA VAL A 145 0.30 11.66 15.63
C VAL A 145 1.35 12.11 16.65
N ALA A 146 2.60 11.66 16.46
CA ALA A 146 3.70 12.08 17.35
C ALA A 146 3.88 13.61 17.35
N ALA A 147 3.84 14.23 16.17
CA ALA A 147 3.95 15.68 16.04
C ALA A 147 2.81 16.42 16.76
N ALA A 148 1.56 15.95 16.63
CA ALA A 148 0.42 16.55 17.31
C ALA A 148 0.55 16.42 18.83
N THR A 149 0.84 15.21 19.33
CA THR A 149 1.00 14.96 20.78
C THR A 149 2.09 15.84 21.40
N LEU A 150 3.24 15.96 20.74
CA LEU A 150 4.37 16.72 21.26
C LEU A 150 4.16 18.23 21.16
N ALA A 151 3.60 18.73 20.07
CA ALA A 151 3.32 20.14 19.91
C ALA A 151 2.23 20.63 20.89
N GLU A 152 1.19 19.85 21.13
CA GLU A 152 0.16 20.14 22.12
C GLU A 152 0.69 20.14 23.57
N ALA A 153 1.76 19.38 23.82
CA ALA A 153 2.49 19.46 25.10
C ALA A 153 3.45 20.65 25.17
N GLY A 154 3.44 21.56 24.20
CA GLY A 154 4.22 22.80 24.18
C GLY A 154 5.67 22.63 23.70
N LEU A 155 6.03 21.52 23.06
CA LEU A 155 7.34 21.34 22.45
C LEU A 155 7.42 22.02 21.09
N ASP A 156 8.59 22.58 20.76
CA ASP A 156 8.90 23.08 19.43
C ASP A 156 9.21 21.90 18.48
N VAL A 157 8.31 21.62 17.56
CA VAL A 157 8.37 20.44 16.69
C VAL A 157 8.57 20.83 15.23
N ILE A 158 9.54 20.19 14.56
CA ILE A 158 9.67 20.24 13.09
C ILE A 158 9.32 18.86 12.52
N VAL A 159 8.37 18.83 11.58
CA VAL A 159 8.02 17.65 10.80
C VAL A 159 8.66 17.75 9.42
N LEU A 160 9.39 16.71 9.01
CA LEU A 160 10.06 16.60 7.71
C LEU A 160 9.34 15.60 6.83
N GLU A 161 8.93 16.02 5.63
CA GLU A 161 8.29 15.14 4.65
C GLU A 161 9.01 15.20 3.31
N ALA A 162 9.34 14.03 2.76
CA ALA A 162 10.01 13.92 1.48
C ALA A 162 9.10 14.23 0.29
N GLY A 163 7.79 14.03 0.45
CA GLY A 163 6.76 14.33 -0.53
C GLY A 163 6.28 15.78 -0.46
N ARG A 164 5.36 16.12 -1.35
CA ARG A 164 4.65 17.40 -1.35
C ARG A 164 3.28 17.28 -0.68
N SER A 165 2.69 18.41 -0.31
CA SER A 165 1.30 18.52 0.10
C SER A 165 0.40 18.60 -1.13
N PHE A 166 -0.76 17.96 -1.03
CA PHE A 166 -1.84 18.05 -2.01
C PHE A 166 -3.09 18.59 -1.32
N ASN A 167 -3.68 19.62 -1.90
CA ASN A 167 -5.03 20.05 -1.60
C ASN A 167 -6.00 19.36 -2.57
N ARG A 168 -7.30 19.54 -2.39
CA ARG A 168 -8.34 18.96 -3.25
C ARG A 168 -8.10 19.22 -4.74
N GLU A 169 -7.69 20.44 -5.07
CA GLU A 169 -7.48 20.92 -6.45
C GLU A 169 -6.15 20.44 -7.05
N ASP A 170 -5.24 19.89 -6.22
CA ASP A 170 -3.91 19.46 -6.64
C ASP A 170 -3.87 17.99 -7.08
N TYR A 171 -4.94 17.21 -6.77
CA TYR A 171 -4.97 15.81 -7.17
C TYR A 171 -5.11 15.67 -8.68
N PRO A 172 -4.24 14.88 -9.33
CA PRO A 172 -4.35 14.68 -10.77
C PRO A 172 -5.62 13.93 -11.16
N ASP A 173 -6.28 14.38 -12.22
CA ASP A 173 -7.49 13.75 -12.77
C ASP A 173 -7.22 12.33 -13.32
N GLN A 174 -6.00 12.11 -13.83
CA GLN A 174 -5.63 10.83 -14.43
C GLN A 174 -5.02 9.88 -13.40
N PRO A 175 -5.47 8.60 -13.33
CA PRO A 175 -4.98 7.63 -12.37
C PRO A 175 -3.46 7.45 -12.38
N LEU A 176 -2.81 7.38 -13.55
CA LEU A 176 -1.36 7.18 -13.64
C LEU A 176 -0.57 8.41 -13.18
N ASP A 177 -1.09 9.61 -13.41
CA ASP A 177 -0.48 10.84 -12.91
C ASP A 177 -0.58 10.93 -11.39
N ALA A 178 -1.72 10.52 -10.83
CA ALA A 178 -1.90 10.42 -9.38
C ALA A 178 -0.92 9.42 -8.76
N ILE A 179 -0.72 8.25 -9.39
CA ILE A 179 0.28 7.26 -8.96
C ILE A 179 1.68 7.86 -9.02
N ALA A 180 2.05 8.50 -10.13
CA ALA A 180 3.37 9.12 -10.31
C ALA A 180 3.64 10.23 -9.27
N ALA A 181 2.61 10.98 -8.89
CA ALA A 181 2.70 12.12 -7.98
C ALA A 181 2.67 11.74 -6.49
N LEU A 182 1.85 10.74 -6.12
CA LEU A 182 1.57 10.39 -4.72
C LEU A 182 2.44 9.27 -4.18
N TYR A 183 2.92 8.37 -5.06
CA TYR A 183 3.62 7.17 -4.61
C TYR A 183 5.13 7.28 -4.73
N ARG A 184 5.82 6.64 -3.81
CA ARG A 184 7.26 6.40 -3.92
C ARG A 184 7.53 5.54 -5.15
N ASP A 185 8.52 5.96 -5.96
CA ASP A 185 8.98 5.18 -7.12
C ASP A 185 7.84 4.84 -8.11
N GLY A 186 6.87 5.77 -8.28
CA GLY A 186 5.70 5.55 -9.15
C GLY A 186 4.87 4.32 -8.76
N GLY A 187 4.81 3.96 -7.48
CA GLY A 187 4.11 2.76 -6.99
C GLY A 187 4.82 1.44 -7.29
N LEU A 188 5.99 1.47 -7.96
CA LEU A 188 6.69 0.28 -8.45
C LEU A 188 7.80 -0.22 -7.49
N THR A 189 7.63 0.00 -6.19
CA THR A 189 8.49 -0.63 -5.19
C THR A 189 8.17 -2.12 -5.12
N ILE A 190 9.17 -2.98 -5.38
CA ILE A 190 9.02 -4.43 -5.43
C ILE A 190 9.86 -5.08 -4.33
N ALA A 191 9.25 -5.92 -3.51
CA ALA A 191 9.97 -6.88 -2.68
C ALA A 191 10.46 -8.04 -3.56
N GLU A 192 11.79 -8.11 -3.72
CA GLU A 192 12.46 -9.11 -4.55
C GLU A 192 12.29 -10.49 -3.91
N GLY A 193 11.84 -11.47 -4.69
CA GLY A 193 11.60 -12.84 -4.24
C GLY A 193 10.95 -13.67 -5.33
N ARG A 194 10.40 -14.80 -4.93
CA ARG A 194 9.59 -15.65 -5.79
C ARG A 194 8.33 -16.07 -5.06
N PRO A 195 7.20 -15.43 -5.39
CA PRO A 195 7.03 -14.40 -6.42
C PRO A 195 7.64 -13.04 -6.03
N PRO A 196 7.94 -12.15 -6.99
CA PRO A 196 8.17 -10.74 -6.71
C PRO A 196 6.84 -10.09 -6.29
N ILE A 197 6.85 -9.30 -5.20
CA ILE A 197 5.62 -8.75 -4.62
C ILE A 197 5.67 -7.22 -4.67
N PRO A 198 4.74 -6.54 -5.36
CA PRO A 198 4.57 -5.09 -5.27
C PRO A 198 4.24 -4.65 -3.85
N VAL A 199 4.92 -3.60 -3.37
CA VAL A 199 4.70 -2.98 -2.06
C VAL A 199 4.58 -1.46 -2.26
N PRO A 200 3.47 -0.98 -2.84
CA PRO A 200 3.29 0.45 -3.09
C PRO A 200 3.13 1.19 -1.76
N VAL A 201 3.93 2.25 -1.57
CA VAL A 201 3.84 3.15 -0.43
C VAL A 201 3.82 4.60 -0.93
N ALA A 202 3.14 5.48 -0.21
CA ALA A 202 3.07 6.88 -0.61
C ALA A 202 4.35 7.66 -0.24
N ARG A 203 4.57 8.75 -0.97
CA ARG A 203 5.56 9.79 -0.71
C ARG A 203 4.88 11.14 -0.87
N THR A 204 4.12 11.51 0.12
CA THR A 204 3.30 12.73 0.17
C THR A 204 3.06 13.13 1.63
N VAL A 205 2.72 14.39 1.88
CA VAL A 205 2.27 14.85 3.21
C VAL A 205 1.04 14.04 3.63
N GLY A 206 1.12 13.42 4.80
CA GLY A 206 0.13 12.44 5.28
C GLY A 206 0.52 10.99 5.01
N GLY A 207 1.58 10.74 4.24
CA GLY A 207 2.06 9.39 3.92
C GLY A 207 0.99 8.50 3.29
N THR A 208 1.06 7.19 3.53
CA THR A 208 0.14 6.21 2.93
C THR A 208 -1.32 6.38 3.36
N THR A 209 -1.63 7.19 4.40
CA THR A 209 -3.02 7.50 4.75
C THR A 209 -3.76 8.33 3.69
N VAL A 210 -3.03 8.97 2.77
CA VAL A 210 -3.60 9.71 1.63
C VAL A 210 -4.16 8.77 0.57
N VAL A 211 -3.53 7.61 0.38
CA VAL A 211 -3.83 6.67 -0.72
C VAL A 211 -4.45 5.35 -0.26
N ASN A 212 -4.60 5.13 1.05
CA ASN A 212 -5.27 3.94 1.57
C ASN A 212 -6.80 4.04 1.40
N SER A 213 -7.51 2.94 1.67
CA SER A 213 -8.97 2.88 1.58
C SER A 213 -9.71 3.49 2.78
N GLY A 214 -9.00 3.95 3.81
CA GLY A 214 -9.62 4.46 5.04
C GLY A 214 -10.17 3.36 5.96
N THR A 215 -9.78 2.13 5.76
CA THR A 215 -10.14 0.98 6.60
C THR A 215 -9.50 1.10 7.98
N CYS A 216 -10.32 0.88 9.02
CA CYS A 216 -9.92 1.04 10.41
C CYS A 216 -10.24 -0.22 11.21
N PHE A 217 -9.22 -1.02 11.50
CA PHE A 217 -9.28 -2.14 12.44
C PHE A 217 -8.37 -1.88 13.64
N ARG A 218 -8.83 -2.24 14.82
CA ARG A 218 -7.94 -2.37 15.98
C ARG A 218 -7.11 -3.65 15.82
N ALA A 219 -5.87 -3.65 16.33
CA ALA A 219 -5.11 -4.89 16.41
C ALA A 219 -5.89 -5.97 17.17
N PRO A 220 -5.92 -7.22 16.69
CA PRO A 220 -6.56 -8.31 17.43
C PRO A 220 -5.96 -8.48 18.83
N ALA A 221 -6.82 -8.70 19.83
CA ALA A 221 -6.39 -8.84 21.23
C ALA A 221 -5.35 -9.97 21.41
N ALA A 222 -5.48 -11.05 20.64
CA ALA A 222 -4.53 -12.16 20.64
C ALA A 222 -3.13 -11.75 20.20
N VAL A 223 -3.03 -10.87 19.19
CA VAL A 223 -1.74 -10.32 18.71
C VAL A 223 -1.11 -9.42 19.75
N LEU A 224 -1.89 -8.53 20.37
CA LEU A 224 -1.39 -7.64 21.44
C LEU A 224 -0.92 -8.44 22.67
N ALA A 225 -1.66 -9.49 23.06
CA ALA A 225 -1.26 -10.40 24.13
C ALA A 225 0.03 -11.18 23.78
N ASP A 226 0.20 -11.59 22.53
CA ASP A 226 1.43 -12.24 22.06
C ASP A 226 2.62 -11.27 22.09
N TRP A 227 2.45 -10.03 21.66
CA TRP A 227 3.48 -8.99 21.70
C TRP A 227 3.90 -8.66 23.15
N ARG A 228 2.93 -8.59 24.07
CA ARG A 228 3.22 -8.46 25.50
C ARG A 228 4.07 -9.60 26.02
N ARG A 229 3.64 -10.83 25.77
CA ARG A 229 4.29 -12.04 26.31
C ARG A 229 5.68 -12.28 25.74
N ARG A 230 5.86 -12.15 24.42
CA ARG A 230 7.09 -12.53 23.71
C ARG A 230 8.10 -11.42 23.55
N PHE A 231 7.65 -10.18 23.48
CA PHE A 231 8.50 -9.03 23.17
C PHE A 231 8.54 -7.99 24.29
N GLY A 232 7.90 -8.24 25.43
CA GLY A 232 7.94 -7.38 26.61
C GLY A 232 7.25 -6.04 26.41
N ILE A 233 6.27 -5.93 25.50
CA ILE A 233 5.50 -4.71 25.29
C ILE A 233 4.34 -4.70 26.28
N GLU A 234 4.63 -4.42 27.57
CA GLU A 234 3.65 -4.54 28.65
C GLU A 234 2.39 -3.70 28.40
N TRP A 235 2.55 -2.52 27.85
CA TRP A 235 1.45 -1.60 27.55
C TRP A 235 0.64 -1.99 26.30
N ALA A 236 1.01 -3.03 25.54
CA ALA A 236 0.21 -3.46 24.39
C ALA A 236 -1.23 -3.84 24.76
N GLY A 237 -1.44 -4.37 26.00
CA GLY A 237 -2.79 -4.66 26.51
C GLY A 237 -3.57 -3.43 26.97
N GLU A 238 -2.99 -2.22 26.94
CA GLU A 238 -3.57 -0.97 27.46
C GLU A 238 -3.88 0.03 26.34
N LEU A 239 -3.94 -0.40 25.09
CA LEU A 239 -4.11 0.48 23.91
C LEU A 239 -5.56 0.89 23.65
N ASP A 240 -6.55 0.31 24.31
CA ASP A 240 -7.96 0.65 24.10
C ASP A 240 -8.28 2.14 24.19
N PRO A 241 -7.75 2.91 25.17
CA PRO A 241 -7.97 4.36 25.22
C PRO A 241 -7.38 5.08 23.98
N CYS A 242 -6.20 4.66 23.50
CA CYS A 242 -5.59 5.22 22.30
C CYS A 242 -6.41 4.93 21.04
N PHE A 243 -6.92 3.70 20.91
CA PHE A 243 -7.82 3.35 19.82
C PHE A 243 -9.11 4.19 19.87
N ALA A 244 -9.76 4.29 21.04
CA ALA A 244 -11.01 5.03 21.20
C ALA A 244 -10.84 6.53 20.87
N GLU A 245 -9.76 7.16 21.34
CA GLU A 245 -9.44 8.56 21.01
C GLU A 245 -9.24 8.74 19.51
N ALA A 246 -8.46 7.86 18.88
CA ALA A 246 -8.19 7.92 17.45
C ALA A 246 -9.47 7.71 16.62
N GLU A 247 -10.31 6.74 16.98
CA GLU A 247 -11.59 6.47 16.32
C GLU A 247 -12.52 7.69 16.42
N GLN A 248 -12.64 8.27 17.60
CA GLN A 248 -13.45 9.48 17.81
C GLN A 248 -12.92 10.66 16.99
N PHE A 249 -11.60 10.93 17.05
CA PHE A 249 -10.99 12.04 16.32
C PHE A 249 -11.08 11.88 14.81
N LEU A 250 -10.84 10.69 14.31
CA LEU A 250 -10.92 10.36 12.89
C LEU A 250 -12.36 10.10 12.41
N ARG A 251 -13.35 10.15 13.32
CA ARG A 251 -14.77 9.88 13.04
C ARG A 251 -14.95 8.52 12.37
N VAL A 252 -14.34 7.49 12.95
CA VAL A 252 -14.46 6.12 12.45
C VAL A 252 -15.87 5.61 12.70
N THR A 253 -16.50 5.11 11.65
CA THR A 253 -17.86 4.53 11.72
C THR A 253 -17.94 3.27 10.87
N PRO A 254 -18.73 2.26 11.26
CA PRO A 254 -19.06 1.15 10.39
C PRO A 254 -19.73 1.66 9.11
N LEU A 255 -19.38 1.02 8.00
CA LEU A 255 -19.99 1.35 6.71
C LEU A 255 -21.45 0.87 6.70
N ASP A 256 -22.34 1.73 6.27
CA ASP A 256 -23.74 1.37 5.97
C ASP A 256 -23.75 0.33 4.82
N PRO A 257 -24.42 -0.83 5.00
CA PRO A 257 -24.54 -1.85 3.96
C PRO A 257 -25.13 -1.33 2.64
N GLU A 258 -26.04 -0.35 2.68
CA GLU A 258 -26.63 0.25 1.47
C GLU A 258 -25.59 1.03 0.64
N ARG A 259 -24.49 1.46 1.27
CA ARG A 259 -23.40 2.24 0.66
C ARG A 259 -22.20 1.40 0.21
N MET A 260 -22.22 0.10 0.41
CA MET A 260 -21.13 -0.79 0.04
C MET A 260 -20.86 -0.85 -1.46
N GLY A 261 -21.92 -0.67 -2.27
CA GLY A 261 -21.92 -1.03 -3.67
C GLY A 261 -22.08 -2.55 -3.87
N ARG A 262 -22.36 -2.96 -5.11
CA ARG A 262 -22.73 -4.36 -5.40
C ARG A 262 -21.62 -5.35 -5.08
N ASN A 263 -20.35 -4.97 -5.27
CA ASN A 263 -19.20 -5.83 -4.92
C ASN A 263 -19.21 -6.24 -3.42
N GLY A 264 -19.43 -5.28 -2.53
CA GLY A 264 -19.50 -5.56 -1.09
C GLY A 264 -20.74 -6.35 -0.70
N GLN A 265 -21.88 -6.05 -1.30
CA GLN A 265 -23.14 -6.78 -1.06
C GLN A 265 -23.03 -8.25 -1.46
N LEU A 266 -22.42 -8.56 -2.61
CA LEU A 266 -22.18 -9.94 -3.06
C LEU A 266 -21.30 -10.71 -2.07
N ALA A 267 -20.24 -10.10 -1.55
CA ALA A 267 -19.41 -10.75 -0.53
C ALA A 267 -20.18 -10.99 0.77
N MET A 268 -21.02 -10.04 1.20
CA MET A 268 -21.91 -10.19 2.36
C MET A 268 -22.94 -11.30 2.15
N GLU A 269 -23.61 -11.33 0.99
CA GLU A 269 -24.60 -12.35 0.63
C GLU A 269 -23.95 -13.75 0.61
N GLY A 270 -22.78 -13.90 -0.04
CA GLY A 270 -22.06 -15.16 -0.11
C GLY A 270 -21.59 -15.66 1.26
N ALA A 271 -21.04 -14.76 2.08
CA ALA A 271 -20.65 -15.08 3.45
C ALA A 271 -21.86 -15.53 4.29
N ALA A 272 -23.00 -14.83 4.17
CA ALA A 272 -24.23 -15.19 4.88
C ALA A 272 -24.77 -16.58 4.48
N VAL A 273 -24.74 -16.92 3.18
CA VAL A 273 -25.12 -18.25 2.69
C VAL A 273 -24.27 -19.36 3.30
N LEU A 274 -22.96 -19.09 3.47
CA LEU A 274 -22.02 -20.03 4.06
C LEU A 274 -22.02 -20.04 5.60
N GLY A 275 -22.72 -19.10 6.24
CA GLY A 275 -22.70 -18.90 7.69
C GLY A 275 -21.35 -18.41 8.22
N ALA A 276 -20.52 -17.79 7.36
CA ALA A 276 -19.21 -17.28 7.72
C ALA A 276 -19.34 -15.95 8.48
N SER A 277 -18.52 -15.78 9.55
CA SER A 277 -18.47 -14.54 10.32
C SER A 277 -17.84 -13.40 9.52
N GLY A 278 -18.33 -12.18 9.75
CA GLY A 278 -17.85 -10.99 9.06
C GLY A 278 -18.76 -9.78 9.31
N GLY A 279 -18.44 -8.67 8.68
CA GLY A 279 -19.22 -7.46 8.86
C GLY A 279 -18.83 -6.29 7.96
N PRO A 280 -19.57 -5.20 8.03
CA PRO A 280 -19.22 -3.93 7.39
C PRO A 280 -17.89 -3.40 7.92
N ILE A 281 -16.99 -2.99 7.02
CA ILE A 281 -15.71 -2.40 7.41
C ILE A 281 -15.94 -1.03 8.05
N SER A 282 -15.34 -0.80 9.23
CA SER A 282 -15.29 0.54 9.83
C SER A 282 -14.29 1.42 9.10
N ARG A 283 -14.67 2.69 8.82
CA ARG A 283 -13.85 3.61 8.01
C ARG A 283 -13.82 5.02 8.60
N ASN A 284 -12.71 5.71 8.39
CA ASN A 284 -12.54 7.13 8.72
C ASN A 284 -12.98 8.05 7.55
N ALA A 285 -14.08 7.73 6.89
CA ALA A 285 -14.54 8.42 5.68
C ALA A 285 -16.09 8.58 5.68
N GLY A 286 -16.64 9.21 6.72
CA GLY A 286 -18.10 9.32 6.92
C GLY A 286 -18.85 10.03 5.79
N SER A 287 -18.24 11.02 5.14
CA SER A 287 -18.85 11.77 4.01
C SER A 287 -18.44 11.22 2.64
N CYS A 288 -18.02 9.95 2.55
CA CYS A 288 -17.59 9.31 1.30
C CYS A 288 -18.71 9.31 0.26
N VAL A 289 -18.41 9.69 -0.99
CA VAL A 289 -19.35 9.68 -2.13
C VAL A 289 -19.28 8.40 -2.96
N GLN A 290 -18.58 7.37 -2.46
CA GLN A 290 -18.54 6.03 -3.07
C GLN A 290 -17.89 5.98 -4.46
N CYS A 291 -16.87 6.80 -4.70
CA CYS A 291 -16.19 6.90 -6.00
C CYS A 291 -15.10 5.83 -6.23
N SER A 292 -14.78 4.98 -5.26
CA SER A 292 -13.71 3.96 -5.31
C SER A 292 -12.31 4.47 -5.73
N SER A 293 -12.07 5.78 -5.70
CA SER A 293 -10.81 6.43 -6.13
C SER A 293 -9.78 6.62 -5.02
N CYS A 294 -9.97 5.95 -3.87
CA CYS A 294 -9.09 6.10 -2.70
C CYS A 294 -7.58 6.00 -2.99
N PRO A 295 -7.08 5.13 -3.91
CA PRO A 295 -5.65 5.04 -4.23
C PRO A 295 -5.07 6.26 -4.94
N PHE A 296 -5.92 7.11 -5.50
CA PHE A 296 -5.54 8.32 -6.24
C PHE A 296 -5.64 9.60 -5.39
N GLY A 297 -5.98 9.46 -4.11
CA GLY A 297 -6.27 10.54 -3.18
C GLY A 297 -7.77 10.66 -2.89
N CYS A 298 -8.16 11.68 -2.12
CA CYS A 298 -9.56 11.95 -1.82
C CYS A 298 -9.84 13.44 -2.10
N GLU A 299 -10.25 13.74 -3.30
CA GLU A 299 -10.47 15.11 -3.81
C GLU A 299 -11.51 15.91 -3.01
N ILE A 300 -12.31 15.24 -2.20
CA ILE A 300 -13.33 15.87 -1.34
C ILE A 300 -12.98 15.84 0.16
N ASP A 301 -11.78 15.35 0.53
CA ASP A 301 -11.31 15.20 1.92
C ASP A 301 -12.25 14.41 2.86
N ALA A 302 -13.16 13.62 2.28
CA ALA A 302 -14.04 12.75 3.06
C ALA A 302 -13.26 11.72 3.87
N LYS A 303 -12.15 11.20 3.29
CA LYS A 303 -11.21 10.33 3.98
C LYS A 303 -10.27 11.15 4.85
N ARG A 304 -10.33 10.93 6.16
CA ARG A 304 -9.57 11.67 7.16
C ARG A 304 -8.14 11.16 7.27
N GLY A 305 -7.37 11.28 6.16
CA GLY A 305 -5.92 11.04 6.16
C GLY A 305 -5.18 12.04 7.07
N MET A 306 -3.92 11.77 7.36
CA MET A 306 -3.14 12.60 8.30
C MET A 306 -3.01 14.06 7.85
N HIS A 307 -2.99 14.33 6.55
CA HIS A 307 -2.91 15.68 5.96
C HIS A 307 -4.15 16.55 6.26
N VAL A 308 -5.29 15.95 6.56
CA VAL A 308 -6.55 16.64 6.88
C VAL A 308 -7.03 16.39 8.32
N SER A 309 -6.22 15.75 9.15
CA SER A 309 -6.56 15.41 10.53
C SER A 309 -5.44 15.79 11.52
N TYR A 310 -4.52 14.89 11.83
CA TYR A 310 -3.48 15.12 12.85
C TYR A 310 -2.44 16.18 12.46
N LEU A 311 -2.07 16.31 11.19
CA LEU A 311 -1.10 17.35 10.80
C LEU A 311 -1.65 18.77 10.94
N PRO A 312 -2.88 19.12 10.51
CA PRO A 312 -3.49 20.40 10.85
C PRO A 312 -3.55 20.66 12.34
N ARG A 313 -3.87 19.65 13.14
CA ARG A 313 -3.87 19.73 14.63
C ARG A 313 -2.46 20.05 15.16
N ALA A 314 -1.42 19.36 14.65
CA ALA A 314 -0.04 19.64 15.02
C ALA A 314 0.40 21.06 14.65
N VAL A 315 0.07 21.53 13.44
CA VAL A 315 0.40 22.88 12.96
C VAL A 315 -0.33 23.95 13.78
N ALA A 316 -1.60 23.73 14.11
CA ALA A 316 -2.36 24.63 14.98
C ALA A 316 -1.76 24.74 16.40
N ALA A 317 -1.11 23.67 16.87
CA ALA A 317 -0.36 23.66 18.13
C ALA A 317 1.07 24.20 18.00
N GLY A 318 1.49 24.71 16.83
CA GLY A 318 2.78 25.35 16.60
C GLY A 318 3.84 24.50 15.90
N ALA A 319 3.54 23.25 15.52
CA ALA A 319 4.48 22.43 14.75
C ALA A 319 4.77 23.04 13.37
N ARG A 320 6.02 22.94 12.93
CA ARG A 320 6.48 23.44 11.62
C ARG A 320 6.65 22.28 10.64
N LEU A 321 5.85 22.23 9.60
CA LEU A 321 6.00 21.25 8.52
C LEU A 321 7.01 21.73 7.48
N ARG A 322 7.90 20.86 7.00
CA ARG A 322 8.83 21.08 5.89
C ARG A 322 8.64 20.00 4.83
N THR A 323 8.20 20.41 3.64
CA THR A 323 7.86 19.51 2.52
C THR A 323 8.97 19.47 1.48
N GLY A 324 9.07 18.37 0.73
CA GLY A 324 10.15 18.16 -0.25
C GLY A 324 11.53 18.01 0.41
N VAL A 325 11.55 17.60 1.67
CA VAL A 325 12.76 17.47 2.50
C VAL A 325 12.97 15.99 2.85
N GLU A 326 13.97 15.39 2.25
CA GLU A 326 14.30 13.99 2.48
C GLU A 326 15.43 13.86 3.52
N ALA A 327 15.13 13.27 4.68
CA ALA A 327 16.13 12.93 5.69
C ALA A 327 17.09 11.86 5.16
N ARG A 328 18.38 12.10 5.25
CA ARG A 328 19.43 11.21 4.73
C ARG A 328 20.29 10.59 5.81
N ARG A 329 20.45 11.26 6.95
CA ARG A 329 21.28 10.77 8.03
C ARG A 329 20.82 11.36 9.36
N VAL A 330 20.73 10.51 10.38
CA VAL A 330 20.62 10.93 11.78
C VAL A 330 21.98 11.43 12.26
N LEU A 331 22.01 12.57 12.93
CA LEU A 331 23.21 13.15 13.53
C LEU A 331 23.38 12.60 14.95
N ILE A 332 24.57 12.08 15.24
CA ILE A 332 24.90 11.51 16.55
C ILE A 332 26.13 12.24 17.11
N GLU A 333 25.98 12.75 18.32
CA GLU A 333 27.07 13.38 19.09
C GLU A 333 27.13 12.75 20.48
N ALA A 334 28.28 12.24 20.89
CA ALA A 334 28.49 11.55 22.17
C ALA A 334 27.44 10.47 22.52
N GLY A 335 26.96 9.70 21.51
CA GLY A 335 25.97 8.63 21.69
C GLY A 335 24.52 9.13 21.79
N GLN A 336 24.26 10.41 21.55
CA GLN A 336 22.95 11.03 21.53
C GLN A 336 22.57 11.50 20.12
N ALA A 337 21.32 11.30 19.73
CA ALA A 337 20.76 11.87 18.50
C ALA A 337 20.55 13.39 18.71
N THR A 338 21.16 14.18 17.83
CA THR A 338 21.13 15.66 17.88
C THR A 338 20.41 16.26 16.67
N GLY A 339 19.71 15.46 15.90
CA GLY A 339 18.95 15.91 14.74
C GLY A 339 19.18 15.09 13.48
N VAL A 340 18.91 15.69 12.33
CA VAL A 340 19.01 15.03 11.02
C VAL A 340 19.61 15.91 9.94
N ARG A 341 20.39 15.30 9.06
CA ARG A 341 20.84 15.92 7.80
C ARG A 341 19.92 15.47 6.66
N CYS A 342 19.49 16.42 5.87
CA CYS A 342 18.49 16.26 4.83
C CYS A 342 18.98 16.76 3.48
N ILE A 343 18.26 16.39 2.44
CA ILE A 343 18.30 17.03 1.12
C ILE A 343 16.96 17.74 0.92
N ALA A 344 17.01 19.06 0.75
CA ALA A 344 15.88 19.88 0.35
C ALA A 344 15.78 19.97 -1.19
N GLY A 345 14.58 20.24 -1.72
CA GLY A 345 14.33 20.29 -3.16
C GLY A 345 14.21 18.92 -3.81
N ALA A 346 13.90 17.88 -3.05
CA ALA A 346 13.71 16.52 -3.56
C ALA A 346 12.56 16.41 -4.60
N LEU A 347 11.68 17.42 -4.68
CA LEU A 347 10.55 17.51 -5.63
C LEU A 347 10.89 18.28 -6.90
N ASP A 348 11.90 19.16 -6.87
CA ASP A 348 12.27 20.03 -8.00
C ASP A 348 13.29 19.35 -8.95
N SER A 349 13.22 18.04 -9.12
CA SER A 349 14.22 17.22 -9.81
C SER A 349 14.48 17.60 -11.28
N ARG A 350 13.65 18.42 -11.90
CA ARG A 350 13.84 18.90 -13.27
C ARG A 350 14.75 20.13 -13.38
N ASN A 351 14.98 20.90 -12.29
CA ASN A 351 15.79 22.14 -12.30
C ASN A 351 16.84 22.25 -11.20
N GLY A 352 17.21 21.19 -10.54
CA GLY A 352 18.56 20.91 -10.07
C GLY A 352 19.11 21.54 -8.82
N CYS A 353 18.50 22.42 -8.09
CA CYS A 353 19.06 22.92 -6.83
C CYS A 353 18.65 22.05 -5.64
N ARG A 354 19.35 20.92 -5.46
CA ARG A 354 19.29 20.15 -4.20
C ARG A 354 20.24 20.78 -3.19
N GLY A 355 19.69 21.42 -2.15
CA GLY A 355 20.46 21.97 -1.04
C GLY A 355 20.60 20.96 0.10
N THR A 356 21.72 21.00 0.82
CA THR A 356 21.83 20.35 2.12
C THR A 356 21.05 21.18 3.14
N TYR A 357 20.25 20.50 3.96
CA TYR A 357 19.48 21.11 5.02
C TYR A 357 19.66 20.30 6.29
N THR A 358 19.86 20.97 7.42
CA THR A 358 20.07 20.34 8.73
C THR A 358 18.99 20.79 9.70
N VAL A 359 18.44 19.85 10.46
CA VAL A 359 17.60 20.17 11.64
C VAL A 359 18.29 19.66 12.88
N ARG A 360 18.57 20.57 13.82
CA ARG A 360 19.07 20.26 15.14
C ARG A 360 17.90 20.04 16.11
N ALA A 361 17.96 18.94 16.84
CA ALA A 361 16.95 18.58 17.84
C ALA A 361 17.60 18.61 19.23
N ARG A 362 17.05 19.43 20.14
CA ARG A 362 17.57 19.59 21.50
C ARG A 362 17.25 18.41 22.42
N GLN A 363 16.10 17.73 22.18
CA GLN A 363 15.60 16.69 23.09
C GLN A 363 15.52 15.32 22.40
N ALA A 364 14.85 15.23 21.23
CA ALA A 364 14.67 13.95 20.57
C ALA A 364 14.58 14.04 19.04
N THR A 365 14.93 12.94 18.39
CA THR A 365 14.68 12.67 16.97
C THR A 365 13.72 11.49 16.87
N ILE A 366 12.57 11.69 16.24
CA ILE A 366 11.58 10.63 15.99
C ILE A 366 11.62 10.24 14.52
N VAL A 367 11.90 8.98 14.24
CA VAL A 367 11.87 8.42 12.89
C VAL A 367 10.53 7.74 12.66
N ALA A 368 9.77 8.24 11.70
CA ALA A 368 8.43 7.77 11.32
C ALA A 368 8.28 7.66 9.79
N GLY A 369 9.33 7.19 9.12
CA GLY A 369 9.39 7.02 7.66
C GLY A 369 8.66 5.79 7.13
N GLY A 370 7.94 5.06 7.98
CA GLY A 370 7.27 3.80 7.65
C GLY A 370 8.25 2.64 7.50
N ALA A 371 7.71 1.43 7.30
CA ALA A 371 8.51 0.20 7.30
C ALA A 371 9.56 0.11 6.17
N LEU A 372 9.54 1.01 5.20
CA LEU A 372 10.59 1.12 4.17
C LEU A 372 11.56 2.26 4.46
N GLY A 373 11.07 3.44 4.79
CA GLY A 373 11.91 4.64 4.99
C GLY A 373 12.65 4.65 6.32
N THR A 374 12.05 4.17 7.39
CA THR A 374 12.69 4.09 8.71
C THR A 374 13.95 3.23 8.69
N PRO A 375 13.93 1.96 8.23
CA PRO A 375 15.16 1.17 8.15
C PRO A 375 16.14 1.73 7.12
N GLU A 376 15.68 2.35 6.03
CA GLU A 376 16.57 3.01 5.07
C GLU A 376 17.38 4.13 5.74
N LEU A 377 16.74 4.99 6.54
CA LEU A 377 17.42 6.07 7.27
C LEU A 377 18.37 5.52 8.34
N LEU A 378 17.95 4.52 9.12
CA LEU A 378 18.79 3.89 10.12
C LEU A 378 20.03 3.25 9.49
N LEU A 379 19.88 2.47 8.43
CA LEU A 379 20.99 1.83 7.71
C LEU A 379 21.96 2.86 7.11
N ARG A 380 21.47 3.94 6.52
CA ARG A 380 22.30 5.05 6.00
C ARG A 380 23.09 5.75 7.11
N SER A 381 22.53 5.76 8.32
CA SER A 381 23.14 6.37 9.50
C SER A 381 24.10 5.43 10.23
N GLY A 382 24.14 4.13 9.86
CA GLY A 382 24.92 3.12 10.57
C GLY A 382 24.31 2.72 11.92
N LEU A 383 22.98 2.88 12.07
CA LEU A 383 22.24 2.67 13.31
C LEU A 383 21.36 1.41 13.26
N GLY A 384 20.89 0.95 14.43
CA GLY A 384 20.02 -0.22 14.58
C GLY A 384 20.74 -1.57 14.41
N GLY A 385 22.06 -1.55 14.35
CA GLY A 385 22.91 -2.73 14.36
C GLY A 385 22.59 -3.73 13.22
N ARG A 386 22.68 -5.03 13.53
CA ARG A 386 22.41 -6.09 12.55
C ARG A 386 20.93 -6.30 12.29
N GLN A 387 20.05 -5.76 13.14
CA GLN A 387 18.62 -5.98 13.08
C GLN A 387 17.89 -4.96 12.20
N ALA A 388 18.47 -3.79 11.96
CA ALA A 388 17.88 -2.77 11.10
C ALA A 388 17.55 -3.34 9.70
N GLY A 389 16.31 -3.17 9.30
CA GLY A 389 15.75 -3.64 8.05
C GLY A 389 15.40 -5.14 7.99
N ARG A 390 15.70 -5.94 9.01
CA ARG A 390 15.26 -7.33 9.11
C ARG A 390 13.80 -7.42 9.55
N ASN A 391 13.26 -8.64 9.55
CA ASN A 391 11.91 -8.92 10.04
C ASN A 391 10.81 -8.15 9.27
N LEU A 392 11.01 -7.93 7.98
CA LEU A 392 9.96 -7.34 7.14
C LEU A 392 8.80 -8.32 7.02
N HIS A 393 7.65 -7.98 7.59
CA HIS A 393 6.36 -8.55 7.29
C HIS A 393 5.63 -7.63 6.30
N ILE A 394 4.84 -8.17 5.40
CA ILE A 394 4.17 -7.41 4.36
C ILE A 394 2.66 -7.61 4.32
N HIS A 395 2.13 -8.56 5.12
CA HIS A 395 0.71 -8.92 5.11
C HIS A 395 0.25 -9.19 3.66
N PRO A 396 0.85 -10.21 2.98
CA PRO A 396 0.63 -10.42 1.56
C PRO A 396 -0.83 -10.70 1.26
N ALA A 397 -1.31 -10.17 0.14
CA ALA A 397 -2.67 -10.33 -0.31
C ALA A 397 -2.72 -10.98 -1.70
N CYS A 398 -3.80 -11.71 -1.96
CA CYS A 398 -4.16 -12.20 -3.28
C CYS A 398 -5.52 -11.64 -3.68
N TRP A 399 -5.61 -11.06 -4.87
CA TRP A 399 -6.88 -10.65 -5.46
C TRP A 399 -7.58 -11.87 -6.08
N VAL A 400 -8.80 -12.15 -5.64
CA VAL A 400 -9.67 -13.20 -6.19
C VAL A 400 -10.86 -12.51 -6.85
N GLY A 401 -10.88 -12.53 -8.18
CA GLY A 401 -11.98 -11.98 -8.97
C GLY A 401 -13.04 -13.02 -9.29
N ALA A 402 -14.26 -12.58 -9.55
CA ALA A 402 -15.34 -13.47 -9.98
C ALA A 402 -16.27 -12.78 -10.96
N ARG A 403 -16.75 -13.54 -11.96
CA ARG A 403 -17.70 -13.07 -12.95
C ARG A 403 -19.12 -13.43 -12.54
N TYR A 404 -19.99 -12.44 -12.65
CA TYR A 404 -21.44 -12.56 -12.41
C TYR A 404 -22.23 -12.31 -13.68
N ASP A 405 -23.45 -12.85 -13.77
CA ASP A 405 -24.34 -12.57 -14.89
C ASP A 405 -25.00 -11.18 -14.74
N GLU A 406 -25.09 -10.66 -13.53
CA GLU A 406 -25.53 -9.29 -13.24
C GLU A 406 -24.39 -8.26 -13.36
N GLU A 407 -24.71 -6.98 -13.51
CA GLU A 407 -23.76 -5.88 -13.42
C GLU A 407 -23.34 -5.64 -11.95
N VAL A 408 -22.05 -5.70 -11.68
CA VAL A 408 -21.44 -5.43 -10.37
C VAL A 408 -20.96 -3.99 -10.27
N ARG A 409 -20.35 -3.48 -11.35
CA ARG A 409 -19.76 -2.14 -11.42
C ARG A 409 -19.05 -1.75 -10.13
N GLY A 410 -17.99 -2.51 -9.76
CA GLY A 410 -17.30 -2.37 -8.48
C GLY A 410 -16.76 -0.96 -8.18
N TRP A 411 -16.69 -0.08 -9.20
CA TRP A 411 -16.38 1.34 -9.02
C TRP A 411 -17.54 2.17 -8.47
N ASN A 412 -18.78 1.67 -8.51
CA ASN A 412 -19.95 2.29 -7.89
C ASN A 412 -20.11 1.76 -6.48
N GLY A 413 -19.33 2.28 -5.54
CA GLY A 413 -19.35 1.79 -4.17
C GLY A 413 -18.12 2.24 -3.40
N VAL A 414 -17.95 1.68 -2.23
CA VAL A 414 -16.78 1.91 -1.39
C VAL A 414 -15.70 0.87 -1.73
N MET A 415 -14.47 1.31 -1.94
CA MET A 415 -13.36 0.47 -2.40
C MET A 415 -13.12 -0.76 -1.53
N GLN A 416 -13.15 -0.62 -0.19
CA GLN A 416 -13.15 -1.73 0.77
C GLN A 416 -14.36 -1.58 1.68
N SER A 417 -15.22 -2.61 1.73
CA SER A 417 -16.58 -2.43 2.24
C SER A 417 -17.06 -3.50 3.21
N TYR A 418 -16.69 -4.76 3.01
CA TYR A 418 -17.10 -5.89 3.83
C TYR A 418 -15.91 -6.78 4.12
N TYR A 419 -15.82 -7.31 5.36
CA TYR A 419 -14.79 -8.27 5.73
C TYR A 419 -15.38 -9.59 6.17
N VAL A 420 -14.61 -10.67 6.04
CA VAL A 420 -14.91 -11.99 6.58
C VAL A 420 -13.71 -12.43 7.39
N ASP A 421 -13.93 -12.70 8.69
CA ASP A 421 -12.92 -13.06 9.69
C ASP A 421 -13.07 -14.52 10.20
N GLU A 422 -13.97 -15.30 9.61
CA GLU A 422 -14.20 -16.72 9.93
C GLU A 422 -12.90 -17.53 10.02
N TRP A 423 -11.91 -17.15 9.20
CA TRP A 423 -10.65 -17.87 9.11
C TRP A 423 -9.47 -17.13 9.80
N GLU A 424 -9.77 -16.29 10.79
CA GLU A 424 -8.74 -15.71 11.66
C GLU A 424 -7.83 -16.77 12.33
N PRO A 425 -8.35 -17.94 12.78
CA PRO A 425 -7.49 -19.01 13.31
C PRO A 425 -6.46 -19.54 12.30
N GLN A 426 -6.75 -19.44 10.99
CA GLN A 426 -5.83 -19.75 9.89
C GLN A 426 -4.99 -18.54 9.48
N ARG A 427 -5.08 -17.44 10.24
CA ARG A 427 -4.35 -16.18 10.02
C ARG A 427 -4.79 -15.43 8.75
N LEU A 428 -6.05 -15.59 8.37
CA LEU A 428 -6.62 -15.01 7.15
C LEU A 428 -7.69 -13.97 7.49
N LEU A 429 -7.68 -12.87 6.74
CA LEU A 429 -8.74 -11.89 6.68
C LEU A 429 -9.12 -11.70 5.21
N LEU A 430 -10.40 -11.82 4.90
CA LEU A 430 -10.91 -11.59 3.55
C LEU A 430 -11.64 -10.25 3.52
N GLU A 431 -11.40 -9.45 2.48
CA GLU A 431 -12.02 -8.13 2.33
C GLU A 431 -12.61 -7.96 0.93
N ALA A 432 -13.89 -7.62 0.83
CA ALA A 432 -14.46 -7.18 -0.44
C ALA A 432 -13.76 -5.90 -0.88
N THR A 433 -12.94 -5.99 -1.92
CA THR A 433 -12.07 -4.92 -2.38
C THR A 433 -12.21 -4.73 -3.87
N PHE A 434 -12.60 -3.53 -4.30
CA PHE A 434 -12.53 -3.15 -5.70
C PHE A 434 -11.13 -2.62 -6.03
N THR A 435 -10.58 -3.04 -7.16
CA THR A 435 -9.32 -2.50 -7.69
C THR A 435 -9.60 -1.86 -9.05
N PRO A 436 -9.35 -0.55 -9.22
CA PRO A 436 -9.55 0.15 -10.50
C PRO A 436 -8.83 -0.55 -11.66
N LEU A 437 -9.39 -0.48 -12.86
CA LEU A 437 -8.89 -1.21 -14.03
C LEU A 437 -7.42 -0.92 -14.33
N ALA A 438 -6.96 0.30 -14.11
CA ALA A 438 -5.56 0.67 -14.28
C ALA A 438 -4.61 -0.19 -13.43
N PHE A 439 -5.01 -0.59 -12.21
CA PHE A 439 -4.24 -1.50 -11.36
C PHE A 439 -4.67 -2.96 -11.54
N GLY A 440 -5.99 -3.20 -11.49
CA GLY A 440 -6.57 -4.55 -11.48
C GLY A 440 -6.56 -5.24 -12.83
N GLY A 441 -6.49 -4.48 -13.93
CA GLY A 441 -6.55 -5.05 -15.27
C GLY A 441 -5.43 -6.05 -15.58
N GLY A 442 -4.25 -5.88 -14.99
CA GLY A 442 -3.17 -6.85 -15.10
C GLY A 442 -3.49 -8.21 -14.47
N TRP A 443 -4.38 -8.26 -13.50
CA TRP A 443 -4.82 -9.47 -12.78
C TRP A 443 -5.95 -10.23 -13.49
N LEU A 444 -6.68 -9.58 -14.43
CA LEU A 444 -7.72 -10.23 -15.21
C LEU A 444 -7.15 -11.42 -16.01
N GLN A 445 -7.98 -12.44 -16.23
CA GLN A 445 -7.56 -13.68 -16.86
C GLN A 445 -7.19 -13.53 -18.35
N GLY A 446 -6.43 -14.51 -18.84
CA GLY A 446 -6.11 -14.71 -20.23
C GLY A 446 -5.09 -13.73 -20.82
N THR A 447 -4.83 -13.89 -22.09
CA THR A 447 -3.95 -13.07 -22.92
C THR A 447 -4.61 -12.77 -24.27
N GLY A 448 -4.21 -11.67 -24.93
CA GLY A 448 -4.75 -11.29 -26.23
C GLY A 448 -6.27 -11.05 -26.18
N ARG A 449 -7.03 -11.70 -27.04
CA ARG A 449 -8.50 -11.53 -27.12
C ARG A 449 -9.24 -11.97 -25.86
N GLU A 450 -8.76 -12.99 -25.18
CA GLU A 450 -9.37 -13.45 -23.93
C GLU A 450 -9.27 -12.37 -22.85
N HIS A 451 -8.10 -11.77 -22.70
CA HIS A 451 -7.90 -10.65 -21.77
C HIS A 451 -8.76 -9.43 -22.13
N GLN A 452 -8.93 -9.13 -23.43
CA GLN A 452 -9.82 -8.03 -23.84
C GLN A 452 -11.29 -8.31 -23.52
N ARG A 453 -11.75 -9.56 -23.64
CA ARG A 453 -13.10 -9.94 -23.19
C ARG A 453 -13.25 -9.72 -21.70
N ALA A 454 -12.25 -10.09 -20.90
CA ALA A 454 -12.26 -9.81 -19.46
C ALA A 454 -12.30 -8.30 -19.14
N ILE A 455 -11.67 -7.45 -19.97
CA ILE A 455 -11.79 -5.99 -19.85
C ILE A 455 -13.21 -5.52 -20.20
N LEU A 456 -13.83 -6.04 -21.27
CA LEU A 456 -15.22 -5.73 -21.63
C LEU A 456 -16.20 -6.13 -20.52
N ASP A 457 -15.98 -7.28 -19.92
CA ASP A 457 -16.79 -7.84 -18.84
C ASP A 457 -16.44 -7.23 -17.45
N PHE A 458 -15.56 -6.22 -17.39
CA PHE A 458 -15.09 -5.67 -16.11
C PHE A 458 -16.23 -5.15 -15.25
N GLY A 459 -17.30 -4.65 -15.86
CA GLY A 459 -18.54 -4.25 -15.16
C GLY A 459 -19.27 -5.39 -14.47
N HIS A 460 -18.98 -6.65 -14.81
CA HIS A 460 -19.55 -7.86 -14.22
C HIS A 460 -18.59 -8.57 -13.25
N ILE A 461 -17.45 -7.96 -12.94
CA ILE A 461 -16.44 -8.54 -12.06
C ILE A 461 -16.57 -8.00 -10.64
N GLY A 462 -16.82 -8.91 -9.69
CA GLY A 462 -16.64 -8.67 -8.26
C GLY A 462 -15.29 -9.20 -7.80
N SER A 463 -14.81 -8.74 -6.64
CA SER A 463 -13.54 -9.22 -6.11
C SER A 463 -13.43 -9.20 -4.58
N ILE A 464 -12.67 -10.16 -4.06
CA ILE A 464 -12.31 -10.31 -2.65
C ILE A 464 -10.79 -10.38 -2.57
N GLY A 465 -10.19 -9.55 -1.72
CA GLY A 465 -8.79 -9.64 -1.32
C GLY A 465 -8.63 -10.66 -0.19
N VAL A 466 -7.73 -11.61 -0.37
CA VAL A 466 -7.35 -12.59 0.67
C VAL A 466 -6.05 -12.13 1.30
N HIS A 467 -6.10 -11.69 2.55
CA HIS A 467 -4.96 -11.19 3.31
C HIS A 467 -4.45 -12.25 4.28
N LEU A 468 -3.14 -12.43 4.34
CA LEU A 468 -2.49 -13.37 5.25
C LEU A 468 -1.66 -12.65 6.30
N SER A 469 -1.93 -12.91 7.58
CA SER A 469 -1.01 -12.55 8.67
C SER A 469 0.23 -13.44 8.60
N ASP A 470 1.26 -12.99 7.85
CA ASP A 470 2.40 -13.78 7.44
C ASP A 470 3.36 -14.16 8.58
N GLU A 471 3.89 -15.37 8.51
CA GLU A 471 5.06 -15.84 9.27
C GLU A 471 6.35 -15.74 8.43
N SER A 472 6.18 -15.65 7.14
CA SER A 472 7.24 -15.34 6.17
C SER A 472 7.89 -14.01 6.50
N GLN A 473 9.17 -13.88 6.20
CA GLN A 473 9.92 -12.67 6.51
C GLN A 473 10.78 -12.23 5.32
N GLY A 474 10.95 -10.93 5.26
CA GLY A 474 11.83 -10.26 4.32
C GLY A 474 12.83 -9.35 5.01
N ARG A 475 13.44 -8.49 4.21
CA ARG A 475 14.36 -7.48 4.70
C ARG A 475 14.41 -6.26 3.80
N ILE A 476 14.68 -5.13 4.41
CA ILE A 476 15.09 -3.90 3.74
C ILE A 476 16.61 -3.78 3.86
N GLY A 477 17.26 -3.38 2.78
CA GLY A 477 18.68 -3.12 2.73
C GLY A 477 19.01 -1.97 1.78
N LEU A 478 20.28 -1.64 1.67
CA LEU A 478 20.79 -0.70 0.68
C LEU A 478 21.57 -1.46 -0.39
N ALA A 479 21.34 -1.08 -1.65
CA ALA A 479 22.16 -1.56 -2.75
C ALA A 479 23.52 -0.81 -2.79
N GLY A 480 24.43 -1.25 -3.65
CA GLY A 480 25.75 -0.63 -3.78
C GLY A 480 25.74 0.84 -4.20
N ASP A 481 24.66 1.28 -4.86
CA ASP A 481 24.40 2.69 -5.22
C ASP A 481 23.67 3.48 -4.10
N GLY A 482 23.45 2.86 -2.94
CA GLY A 482 22.74 3.44 -1.81
C GLY A 482 21.22 3.49 -1.96
N SER A 483 20.65 2.94 -3.04
CA SER A 483 19.20 2.85 -3.21
C SER A 483 18.59 1.76 -2.31
N LEU A 484 17.31 1.93 -1.95
CA LEU A 484 16.58 0.94 -1.16
C LEU A 484 16.45 -0.38 -1.94
N ARG A 485 16.61 -1.48 -1.22
CA ARG A 485 16.35 -2.83 -1.70
C ARG A 485 15.44 -3.56 -0.71
N ALA A 486 14.27 -3.94 -1.15
CA ALA A 486 13.38 -4.82 -0.41
C ALA A 486 13.50 -6.25 -0.94
N SER A 487 13.48 -7.24 -0.06
CA SER A 487 13.41 -8.66 -0.43
C SER A 487 12.48 -9.38 0.52
N TYR A 488 11.77 -10.40 0.00
CA TYR A 488 10.82 -11.17 0.78
C TYR A 488 10.82 -12.63 0.30
N LYS A 489 10.66 -13.57 1.23
CA LYS A 489 10.61 -14.99 0.92
C LYS A 489 9.32 -15.57 1.50
N LEU A 490 8.34 -15.80 0.63
CA LEU A 490 7.15 -16.55 0.99
C LEU A 490 7.51 -18.00 1.30
N THR A 491 7.08 -18.51 2.45
CA THR A 491 7.24 -19.93 2.83
C THR A 491 6.18 -20.79 2.16
N SER A 492 6.40 -22.10 2.15
CA SER A 492 5.39 -23.04 1.62
C SER A 492 4.14 -23.06 2.49
N GLU A 493 4.31 -22.97 3.81
CA GLU A 493 3.22 -22.94 4.79
C GLU A 493 2.30 -21.73 4.59
N ASP A 494 2.89 -20.54 4.35
CA ASP A 494 2.12 -19.34 4.05
C ASP A 494 1.49 -19.39 2.66
N ALA A 495 2.14 -20.05 1.69
CA ALA A 495 1.56 -20.29 0.37
C ALA A 495 0.34 -21.23 0.45
N ASP A 496 0.40 -22.28 1.27
CA ASP A 496 -0.73 -23.20 1.50
C ASP A 496 -1.90 -22.50 2.20
N ARG A 497 -1.62 -21.63 3.19
CA ARG A 497 -2.65 -20.80 3.85
C ARG A 497 -3.32 -19.83 2.85
N LEU A 498 -2.54 -19.19 1.99
CA LEU A 498 -3.09 -18.32 0.94
C LEU A 498 -3.95 -19.12 -0.06
N ALA A 499 -3.50 -20.30 -0.50
CA ALA A 499 -4.28 -21.16 -1.38
C ALA A 499 -5.62 -21.58 -0.74
N PHE A 500 -5.59 -21.93 0.55
CA PHE A 500 -6.80 -22.19 1.33
C PHE A 500 -7.72 -20.96 1.37
N GLY A 501 -7.20 -19.75 1.66
CA GLY A 501 -7.99 -18.52 1.68
C GLY A 501 -8.57 -18.17 0.31
N ILE A 502 -7.84 -18.43 -0.78
CA ILE A 502 -8.32 -18.27 -2.16
C ILE A 502 -9.52 -19.22 -2.43
N ALA A 503 -9.46 -20.47 -1.95
CA ALA A 503 -10.58 -21.41 -2.05
C ALA A 503 -11.81 -20.87 -1.28
N ARG A 504 -11.62 -20.33 -0.05
CA ARG A 504 -12.73 -19.74 0.74
C ARG A 504 -13.33 -18.51 0.04
N ALA A 505 -12.51 -17.64 -0.56
CA ALA A 505 -13.00 -16.53 -1.36
C ALA A 505 -13.80 -17.02 -2.58
N ALA A 506 -13.34 -18.10 -3.24
CA ALA A 506 -14.08 -18.70 -4.35
C ALA A 506 -15.43 -19.28 -3.90
N GLU A 507 -15.52 -19.91 -2.73
CA GLU A 507 -16.79 -20.38 -2.17
C GLU A 507 -17.76 -19.22 -1.92
N ILE A 508 -17.30 -18.12 -1.32
CA ILE A 508 -18.12 -16.91 -1.11
C ILE A 508 -18.66 -16.41 -2.44
N HIS A 509 -17.82 -16.30 -3.46
CA HIS A 509 -18.24 -15.85 -4.78
C HIS A 509 -19.27 -16.78 -5.41
N PHE A 510 -19.07 -18.11 -5.35
CA PHE A 510 -20.04 -19.07 -5.89
C PHE A 510 -21.35 -19.08 -5.10
N ALA A 511 -21.29 -18.95 -3.78
CA ALA A 511 -22.47 -18.83 -2.92
C ALA A 511 -23.28 -17.56 -3.22
N ALA A 512 -22.62 -16.48 -3.68
CA ALA A 512 -23.23 -15.25 -4.15
C ALA A 512 -23.69 -15.31 -5.63
N GLY A 513 -23.59 -16.46 -6.30
CA GLY A 513 -24.07 -16.65 -7.68
C GLY A 513 -23.03 -16.37 -8.78
N ALA A 514 -21.75 -16.30 -8.46
CA ALA A 514 -20.71 -16.18 -9.49
C ALA A 514 -20.69 -17.42 -10.41
N THR A 515 -20.51 -17.20 -11.70
CA THR A 515 -20.40 -18.27 -12.71
C THR A 515 -18.97 -18.77 -12.87
N GLU A 516 -18.01 -17.90 -12.66
CA GLU A 516 -16.57 -18.16 -12.80
C GLU A 516 -15.79 -17.41 -11.71
N VAL A 517 -14.68 -18.01 -11.25
CA VAL A 517 -13.75 -17.38 -10.30
C VAL A 517 -12.32 -17.39 -10.85
N TYR A 518 -11.60 -16.32 -10.65
CA TYR A 518 -10.23 -16.09 -11.07
C TYR A 518 -9.29 -16.11 -9.87
N PRO A 519 -8.64 -17.25 -9.55
CA PRO A 519 -7.88 -17.43 -8.31
C PRO A 519 -6.51 -16.75 -8.32
N ASN A 520 -6.08 -16.18 -9.45
CA ASN A 520 -4.77 -15.56 -9.65
C ASN A 520 -3.56 -16.44 -9.28
N ILE A 521 -3.69 -17.73 -9.54
CA ILE A 521 -2.59 -18.69 -9.44
C ILE A 521 -2.15 -19.10 -10.84
N ALA A 522 -0.84 -19.05 -11.08
CA ALA A 522 -0.28 -19.44 -12.36
C ALA A 522 -0.74 -20.85 -12.77
N ARG A 523 -1.14 -21.03 -14.02
CA ARG A 523 -1.60 -22.29 -14.62
C ARG A 523 -2.95 -22.83 -14.13
N VAL A 524 -3.62 -22.19 -13.18
CA VAL A 524 -4.94 -22.65 -12.72
C VAL A 524 -6.04 -22.25 -13.69
N GLY A 525 -5.96 -21.05 -14.27
CA GLY A 525 -7.00 -20.51 -15.14
C GLY A 525 -8.28 -20.20 -14.35
N THR A 526 -9.41 -20.31 -15.05
CA THR A 526 -10.74 -20.04 -14.47
C THR A 526 -11.25 -21.24 -13.67
N LEU A 527 -11.75 -20.99 -12.47
CA LEU A 527 -12.48 -21.98 -11.66
C LEU A 527 -13.97 -21.90 -11.96
N THR A 528 -14.60 -23.05 -11.94
CA THR A 528 -16.06 -23.22 -11.89
C THR A 528 -16.41 -23.99 -10.63
N PRO A 529 -17.67 -24.03 -10.17
CA PRO A 529 -18.06 -24.79 -8.98
C PRO A 529 -17.61 -26.26 -9.00
N LYS A 530 -17.61 -26.88 -10.21
CA LYS A 530 -17.19 -28.28 -10.40
C LYS A 530 -15.70 -28.51 -10.19
N ARG A 531 -14.87 -27.48 -10.37
CA ARG A 531 -13.41 -27.57 -10.24
C ARG A 531 -12.89 -27.14 -8.88
N LEU A 532 -13.76 -26.65 -7.99
CA LEU A 532 -13.32 -26.15 -6.69
C LEU A 532 -12.69 -27.26 -5.82
N ALA A 533 -13.30 -28.42 -5.76
CA ALA A 533 -12.76 -29.56 -4.99
C ALA A 533 -11.39 -30.05 -5.52
N GLU A 534 -11.19 -30.02 -6.86
CA GLU A 534 -9.88 -30.31 -7.47
C GLU A 534 -8.84 -29.25 -7.07
N PHE A 535 -9.25 -27.98 -7.07
CA PHE A 535 -8.39 -26.88 -6.66
C PHE A 535 -7.94 -27.02 -5.19
N GLU A 536 -8.85 -27.31 -4.28
CA GLU A 536 -8.57 -27.49 -2.85
C GLU A 536 -7.62 -28.66 -2.58
N ALA A 537 -7.70 -29.71 -3.39
CA ALA A 537 -6.80 -30.86 -3.28
C ALA A 537 -5.40 -30.61 -3.87
N THR A 538 -5.17 -29.42 -4.48
CA THR A 538 -3.92 -29.10 -5.18
C THR A 538 -3.01 -28.26 -4.31
N SER A 539 -1.75 -28.65 -4.15
CA SER A 539 -0.72 -27.83 -3.52
C SER A 539 -0.03 -26.93 -4.54
N PHE A 540 0.27 -25.70 -4.13
CA PHE A 540 0.88 -24.68 -4.98
C PHE A 540 2.23 -24.25 -4.42
N LYS A 541 3.21 -24.05 -5.31
CA LYS A 541 4.50 -23.46 -4.92
C LYS A 541 4.32 -21.95 -4.66
N PRO A 542 5.08 -21.36 -3.73
CA PRO A 542 5.06 -19.91 -3.53
C PRO A 542 5.17 -19.10 -4.83
N SER A 543 6.02 -19.54 -5.77
CA SER A 543 6.25 -18.86 -7.05
C SER A 543 5.08 -18.92 -8.05
N GLU A 544 4.03 -19.69 -7.76
CA GLU A 544 2.84 -19.80 -8.61
C GLU A 544 1.76 -18.78 -8.19
N LEU A 545 1.84 -18.24 -6.97
CA LEU A 545 0.91 -17.24 -6.47
C LEU A 545 1.23 -15.86 -7.05
N ARG A 546 0.21 -15.09 -7.36
CA ARG A 546 0.32 -13.68 -7.75
C ARG A 546 -0.15 -12.83 -6.58
N LEU A 547 0.79 -12.11 -5.97
CA LEU A 547 0.59 -11.42 -4.72
C LEU A 547 0.89 -9.92 -4.84
N GLU A 548 0.27 -9.17 -3.97
CA GLU A 548 0.52 -7.75 -3.70
C GLU A 548 0.58 -7.53 -2.18
N ALA A 549 1.09 -6.40 -1.73
CA ALA A 549 1.17 -6.11 -0.31
C ALA A 549 1.06 -4.61 -0.06
N PHE A 550 0.21 -4.25 0.90
CA PHE A 550 -0.09 -2.85 1.23
C PHE A 550 0.28 -2.50 2.68
N HIS A 551 0.72 -3.48 3.47
CA HIS A 551 0.92 -3.37 4.91
C HIS A 551 2.32 -3.77 5.34
N PRO A 552 3.41 -3.13 4.81
CA PRO A 552 4.77 -3.44 5.25
C PRO A 552 4.97 -3.00 6.71
N MET A 553 5.62 -3.87 7.52
CA MET A 553 5.88 -3.63 8.94
C MET A 553 7.09 -4.40 9.46
N GLY A 554 7.53 -4.12 10.70
CA GLY A 554 8.45 -4.94 11.46
C GLY A 554 9.95 -4.70 11.26
N THR A 555 10.34 -3.77 10.40
CA THR A 555 11.73 -3.59 9.96
C THR A 555 12.67 -2.85 10.95
N ALA A 556 12.10 -2.33 12.03
CA ALA A 556 12.81 -1.79 13.19
C ALA A 556 12.13 -2.29 14.48
N ARG A 557 11.80 -3.58 14.51
CA ARG A 557 10.91 -4.17 15.51
C ARG A 557 11.34 -3.92 16.94
N ILE A 558 10.34 -3.82 17.82
CA ILE A 558 10.53 -3.87 19.26
C ILE A 558 10.89 -5.30 19.65
N ALA A 559 12.04 -5.48 20.27
CA ALA A 559 12.50 -6.72 20.92
C ALA A 559 13.74 -6.41 21.79
N SER A 560 14.32 -7.44 22.40
CA SER A 560 15.63 -7.32 23.07
C SER A 560 16.71 -6.80 22.11
N GLU A 561 17.77 -6.20 22.61
CA GLU A 561 18.86 -5.61 21.79
C GLU A 561 19.48 -6.62 20.81
N SER A 562 19.52 -7.91 21.18
CA SER A 562 20.03 -8.98 20.31
C SER A 562 19.09 -9.33 19.15
N GLU A 563 17.80 -9.08 19.29
CA GLU A 563 16.74 -9.52 18.36
C GLU A 563 15.98 -8.40 17.69
N GLY A 564 16.04 -7.17 18.23
CA GLY A 564 15.31 -6.00 17.77
C GLY A 564 16.20 -4.79 17.51
N VAL A 565 15.56 -3.73 17.05
CA VAL A 565 16.14 -2.40 16.84
C VAL A 565 15.75 -1.46 17.95
N CYS A 566 14.53 -1.62 18.46
CA CYS A 566 13.94 -0.70 19.44
C CYS A 566 13.52 -1.42 20.71
N GLY A 567 13.61 -0.69 21.83
CA GLY A 567 12.99 -1.05 23.11
C GLY A 567 11.47 -0.82 23.10
N PRO A 568 10.76 -1.27 24.16
CA PRO A 568 9.30 -1.11 24.26
C PRO A 568 8.81 0.34 24.23
N ASP A 569 9.65 1.29 24.60
CA ASP A 569 9.39 2.74 24.54
C ASP A 569 9.64 3.35 23.16
N GLY A 570 9.94 2.53 22.15
CA GLY A 570 10.29 2.96 20.81
C GLY A 570 11.71 3.51 20.66
N SER A 571 12.52 3.59 21.74
CA SER A 571 13.90 4.04 21.68
C SER A 571 14.78 3.08 20.88
N VAL A 572 15.65 3.60 20.03
CA VAL A 572 16.64 2.80 19.29
C VAL A 572 17.75 2.37 20.23
N HIS A 573 18.00 1.05 20.33
CA HIS A 573 19.03 0.51 21.21
C HIS A 573 20.40 1.17 20.99
N GLY A 574 21.04 1.54 22.09
CA GLY A 574 22.39 2.14 22.11
C GLY A 574 22.47 3.61 21.65
N VAL A 575 21.33 4.29 21.41
CA VAL A 575 21.32 5.71 21.01
C VAL A 575 20.30 6.49 21.85
N LYS A 576 20.76 7.45 22.63
CA LYS A 576 19.90 8.32 23.43
C LYS A 576 19.13 9.29 22.52
N GLY A 577 17.88 9.59 22.87
CA GLY A 577 17.07 10.59 22.18
C GLY A 577 16.69 10.23 20.74
N LEU A 578 16.84 8.96 20.32
CA LEU A 578 16.39 8.46 19.02
C LEU A 578 15.25 7.47 19.22
N HIS A 579 14.09 7.79 18.65
CA HIS A 579 12.89 6.95 18.73
C HIS A 579 12.32 6.64 17.36
N VAL A 580 11.58 5.55 17.27
CA VAL A 580 10.79 5.18 16.10
C VAL A 580 9.31 5.22 16.49
N ALA A 581 8.45 5.71 15.60
CA ALA A 581 7.01 5.81 15.83
C ALA A 581 6.20 5.50 14.55
N ASP A 582 6.35 4.28 14.01
CA ASP A 582 5.62 3.81 12.83
C ASP A 582 5.49 2.27 12.79
N ALA A 583 4.93 1.73 11.71
CA ALA A 583 4.72 0.30 11.54
C ALA A 583 6.02 -0.54 11.58
N SER A 584 7.19 0.06 11.41
CA SER A 584 8.46 -0.68 11.49
C SER A 584 8.73 -1.26 12.87
N LEU A 585 8.08 -0.74 13.93
CA LEU A 585 8.18 -1.21 15.31
C LEU A 585 7.52 -2.57 15.55
N PHE A 586 6.55 -2.97 14.73
CA PHE A 586 5.73 -4.14 15.04
C PHE A 586 6.58 -5.41 15.06
N PRO A 587 6.47 -6.23 16.14
CA PRO A 587 7.26 -7.45 16.26
C PRO A 587 6.95 -8.50 15.19
N THR A 588 5.67 -8.59 14.80
CA THR A 588 5.14 -9.55 13.81
C THR A 588 4.07 -8.88 12.94
N SER A 589 3.53 -9.59 11.97
CA SER A 589 2.32 -9.18 11.26
C SER A 589 1.18 -8.94 12.24
N VAL A 590 0.44 -7.83 12.07
CA VAL A 590 -0.70 -7.48 12.94
C VAL A 590 -1.98 -8.24 12.55
N GLY A 591 -2.02 -8.79 11.33
CA GLY A 591 -3.14 -9.59 10.85
C GLY A 591 -4.35 -8.80 10.32
N VAL A 592 -4.34 -7.48 10.46
CA VAL A 592 -5.35 -6.55 9.96
C VAL A 592 -4.68 -5.31 9.36
N ASN A 593 -5.46 -4.41 8.75
CA ASN A 593 -4.97 -3.13 8.24
C ASN A 593 -4.34 -2.30 9.39
N PRO A 594 -3.05 -1.92 9.32
CA PRO A 594 -2.26 -1.53 10.50
C PRO A 594 -2.47 -0.09 10.97
N MET A 595 -3.18 0.77 10.24
CA MET A 595 -3.21 2.22 10.47
C MET A 595 -3.57 2.59 11.91
N MET A 596 -4.65 2.02 12.48
CA MET A 596 -5.08 2.32 13.85
C MET A 596 -4.04 1.89 14.89
N THR A 597 -3.39 0.76 14.66
CA THR A 597 -2.31 0.27 15.54
C THR A 597 -1.08 1.18 15.50
N VAL A 598 -0.72 1.69 14.32
CA VAL A 598 0.36 2.69 14.16
C VAL A 598 0.04 3.96 14.94
N ILE A 599 -1.19 4.45 14.84
CA ILE A 599 -1.66 5.64 15.57
C ILE A 599 -1.56 5.41 17.08
N ALA A 600 -2.07 4.29 17.59
CA ALA A 600 -2.05 3.97 19.02
C ALA A 600 -0.61 3.82 19.56
N PHE A 601 0.29 3.19 18.82
CA PHE A 601 1.71 3.11 19.18
C PHE A 601 2.37 4.49 19.21
N ALA A 602 2.12 5.32 18.20
CA ALA A 602 2.68 6.66 18.14
C ALA A 602 2.18 7.55 19.29
N GLN A 603 0.89 7.49 19.65
CA GLN A 603 0.33 8.17 20.82
C GLN A 603 1.02 7.70 22.12
N ARG A 604 1.18 6.39 22.29
CA ARG A 604 1.81 5.82 23.49
C ARG A 604 3.26 6.25 23.63
N ILE A 605 4.04 6.15 22.56
CA ILE A 605 5.47 6.50 22.54
C ILE A 605 5.68 8.00 22.76
N SER A 606 4.97 8.85 22.00
CA SER A 606 5.12 10.30 22.15
C SER A 606 4.57 10.81 23.48
N GLY A 607 3.50 10.21 23.99
CA GLY A 607 3.00 10.50 25.33
C GLY A 607 3.97 10.13 26.46
N GLU A 608 4.78 9.08 26.27
CA GLU A 608 5.84 8.72 27.20
C GLU A 608 6.96 9.75 27.23
N LEU A 609 7.37 10.26 26.05
CA LEU A 609 8.36 11.34 25.96
C LEU A 609 7.90 12.62 26.69
N VAL A 610 6.62 12.96 26.60
CA VAL A 610 6.05 14.09 27.35
C VAL A 610 6.14 13.85 28.86
N ARG A 611 5.73 12.66 29.32
CA ARG A 611 5.81 12.32 30.78
C ARG A 611 7.23 12.34 31.31
N GLN A 612 8.21 11.85 30.57
CA GLN A 612 9.64 11.87 30.98
C GLN A 612 10.23 13.26 31.06
N ARG A 613 9.71 14.22 30.30
CA ARG A 613 10.12 15.62 30.41
C ARG A 613 9.57 16.28 31.67
N ASP A 614 8.30 16.00 32.00
CA ASP A 614 7.56 16.67 33.07
C ASP A 614 7.87 16.08 34.47
N GLY A 615 8.48 14.90 34.55
CA GLY A 615 8.88 14.19 35.78
C GLY A 615 10.36 14.31 36.05
#